data_f1b51334cb652078aedd895929e9e987
#
_entry.id   f1b51334cb652078aedd895929e9e987
#
_cell.length_a   1.000
_cell.length_b   1.000
_cell.length_c   1.000
_cell.angle_alpha   90.00
_cell.angle_beta   90.00
_cell.angle_gamma   90.00
#
_symmetry.space_group_name_H-M   'P 1'
#
loop_
_entity.id
_entity.type
_entity.pdbx_description
1 polymer ?
#
loop_
_entity_poly.entity_id
_entity_poly.type
_entity_poly.pdbx_seq_one_letter_code
_entity_poly.pdbx_strand_id
1 'polypeptide(L)'
;IPDYIICNDWQMSMLPKLFSSKFKNKFKNTKIISIVHNIDNNYEFDNKLFNSLDLDYNKKLKKQNTLLDLIEHSDYTYILNDENDSAKKNIQKNINLKNSLKKGNHNIIDYSPSLDTSDRVQVYNDILKKLQK
;
A
#
# COMPACT_ATOMS: atom_id res chain seq x y z
N ILE A 1 -7.62 7.54 -20.06
CA ILE A 1 -7.81 7.50 -18.60
C ILE A 1 -7.61 6.06 -18.17
N PRO A 2 -6.69 5.77 -17.24
CA PRO A 2 -6.44 4.40 -16.80
C PRO A 2 -7.58 3.87 -15.93
N ASP A 3 -7.86 2.57 -16.04
CA ASP A 3 -8.80 1.88 -15.15
C ASP A 3 -8.17 1.66 -13.78
N TYR A 4 -6.87 1.35 -13.76
CA TYR A 4 -6.11 1.07 -12.54
C TYR A 4 -4.80 1.84 -12.51
N ILE A 5 -4.41 2.27 -11.31
CA ILE A 5 -3.06 2.73 -10.99
C ILE A 5 -2.51 1.76 -9.96
N ILE A 6 -1.38 1.11 -10.27
CA ILE A 6 -0.73 0.16 -9.37
C ILE A 6 0.43 0.85 -8.68
N CYS A 7 0.32 0.98 -7.36
CA CYS A 7 1.34 1.57 -6.50
C CYS A 7 2.16 0.45 -5.87
N ASN A 8 3.42 0.36 -6.25
CA ASN A 8 4.28 -0.73 -5.86
C ASN A 8 5.28 -0.29 -4.80
N ASP A 9 5.19 -0.91 -3.62
CA ASP A 9 6.09 -0.77 -2.50
C ASP A 9 6.10 0.63 -1.86
N TRP A 10 7.03 0.85 -0.91
CA TRP A 10 7.10 2.06 -0.08
C TRP A 10 7.35 3.35 -0.87
N GLN A 11 8.06 3.26 -1.99
CA GLN A 11 8.35 4.43 -2.85
C GLN A 11 7.08 5.11 -3.37
N MET A 12 6.02 4.35 -3.54
CA MET A 12 4.74 4.84 -4.03
C MET A 12 3.69 5.01 -2.93
N SER A 13 4.08 4.88 -1.67
CA SER A 13 3.15 4.85 -0.53
C SER A 13 2.38 6.17 -0.29
N MET A 14 2.90 7.29 -0.79
CA MET A 14 2.22 8.59 -0.72
C MET A 14 1.17 8.78 -1.82
N LEU A 15 1.27 8.04 -2.92
CA LEU A 15 0.44 8.27 -4.10
C LEU A 15 -1.06 8.04 -3.84
N PRO A 16 -1.49 7.00 -3.12
CA PRO A 16 -2.92 6.81 -2.83
C PRO A 16 -3.56 8.02 -2.15
N LYS A 17 -2.91 8.56 -1.13
CA LYS A 17 -3.39 9.76 -0.43
C LYS A 17 -3.39 11.00 -1.33
N LEU A 18 -2.31 11.22 -2.06
CA LEU A 18 -2.20 12.32 -3.01
C LEU A 18 -3.29 12.25 -4.08
N PHE A 19 -3.48 11.07 -4.66
CA PHE A 19 -4.50 10.84 -5.68
C PHE A 19 -5.90 11.11 -5.12
N SER A 20 -6.22 10.55 -3.97
CA SER A 20 -7.51 10.75 -3.31
C SER A 20 -7.79 12.23 -3.02
N SER A 21 -6.78 12.97 -2.57
CA SER A 21 -6.92 14.39 -2.16
C SER A 21 -6.98 15.35 -3.35
N LYS A 22 -6.24 15.09 -4.43
CA LYS A 22 -6.03 16.07 -5.50
C LYS A 22 -6.64 15.66 -6.85
N PHE A 23 -6.77 14.37 -7.12
CA PHE A 23 -7.07 13.89 -8.47
C PHE A 23 -8.34 13.03 -8.58
N LYS A 24 -8.92 12.59 -7.49
CA LYS A 24 -10.09 11.69 -7.51
C LYS A 24 -11.25 12.24 -8.35
N ASN A 25 -11.52 13.53 -8.26
CA ASN A 25 -12.59 14.15 -9.02
C ASN A 25 -12.37 14.12 -10.53
N LYS A 26 -11.09 14.16 -10.94
CA LYS A 26 -10.70 14.13 -12.35
C LYS A 26 -10.69 12.71 -12.92
N PHE A 27 -10.43 11.71 -12.06
CA PHE A 27 -10.30 10.30 -12.43
C PHE A 27 -11.26 9.43 -11.62
N LYS A 28 -12.55 9.73 -11.73
CA LYS A 28 -13.59 9.12 -10.86
C LYS A 28 -13.66 7.60 -10.90
N ASN A 29 -13.37 7.02 -12.06
CA ASN A 29 -13.48 5.57 -12.27
C ASN A 29 -12.15 4.83 -12.11
N THR A 30 -11.05 5.57 -11.94
CA THR A 30 -9.74 4.96 -11.75
C THR A 30 -9.61 4.37 -10.34
N LYS A 31 -9.17 3.12 -10.24
CA LYS A 31 -8.93 2.41 -8.99
C LYS A 31 -7.45 2.43 -8.63
N ILE A 32 -7.18 2.61 -7.35
CA ILE A 32 -5.81 2.54 -6.81
C ILE A 32 -5.60 1.15 -6.18
N ILE A 33 -4.61 0.44 -6.68
CA ILE A 33 -4.20 -0.87 -6.18
C ILE A 33 -2.80 -0.73 -5.61
N SER A 34 -2.63 -1.04 -4.34
CA SER A 34 -1.32 -0.98 -3.68
C SER A 34 -0.77 -2.36 -3.41
N ILE A 35 0.53 -2.54 -3.65
CA ILE A 35 1.27 -3.77 -3.40
C ILE A 35 2.37 -3.47 -2.39
N VAL A 36 2.29 -4.10 -1.22
CA VAL A 36 3.21 -3.91 -0.10
C VAL A 36 4.13 -5.11 -0.01
N HIS A 37 5.44 -4.90 -0.21
CA HIS A 37 6.44 -5.98 -0.15
C HIS A 37 6.93 -6.24 1.27
N ASN A 38 7.18 -5.17 2.03
CA ASN A 38 7.69 -5.26 3.40
C ASN A 38 6.96 -4.27 4.29
N ILE A 39 6.72 -4.67 5.52
CA ILE A 39 6.18 -3.79 6.55
C ILE A 39 7.34 -3.41 7.48
N ASP A 40 8.00 -2.30 7.19
CA ASP A 40 9.18 -1.82 7.89
C ASP A 40 9.17 -0.28 8.04
N ASN A 41 10.30 0.28 8.50
CA ASN A 41 10.46 1.71 8.74
C ASN A 41 10.59 2.56 7.46
N ASN A 42 10.66 1.96 6.26
CA ASN A 42 10.72 2.71 5.01
C ASN A 42 9.44 3.51 4.73
N TYR A 43 8.33 3.17 5.40
CA TYR A 43 7.07 3.90 5.31
C TYR A 43 7.00 5.14 6.21
N GLU A 44 8.03 5.44 6.98
CA GLU A 44 8.09 6.65 7.80
C GLU A 44 8.71 7.80 7.04
N PHE A 45 7.98 8.92 6.93
CA PHE A 45 8.40 10.12 6.22
C PHE A 45 8.31 11.36 7.09
N ASP A 46 9.19 12.32 6.86
CA ASP A 46 9.21 13.61 7.51
C ASP A 46 7.97 14.44 7.12
N ASN A 47 7.50 15.25 8.05
CA ASN A 47 6.36 16.16 7.84
C ASN A 47 6.58 17.14 6.69
N LYS A 48 7.83 17.49 6.37
CA LYS A 48 8.18 18.37 5.24
C LYS A 48 7.67 17.84 3.90
N LEU A 49 7.67 16.52 3.70
CA LEU A 49 7.14 15.92 2.48
C LEU A 49 5.64 16.17 2.34
N PHE A 50 4.89 16.01 3.43
CA PHE A 50 3.45 16.30 3.44
C PHE A 50 3.17 17.76 3.18
N ASN A 51 3.93 18.67 3.79
CA ASN A 51 3.81 20.11 3.54
C ASN A 51 4.08 20.46 2.08
N SER A 52 5.13 19.89 1.48
CA SER A 52 5.48 20.19 0.08
C SER A 52 4.45 19.69 -0.92
N LEU A 53 3.69 18.65 -0.56
CA LEU A 53 2.60 18.10 -1.37
C LEU A 53 1.23 18.67 -1.00
N ASP A 54 1.18 19.61 -0.04
CA ASP A 54 -0.05 20.16 0.48
C ASP A 54 -1.06 19.08 0.90
N LEU A 55 -0.57 18.11 1.68
CA LEU A 55 -1.35 17.01 2.23
C LEU A 55 -1.50 17.15 3.74
N ASP A 56 -2.67 16.77 4.24
CA ASP A 56 -2.91 16.73 5.68
C ASP A 56 -2.07 15.65 6.37
N TYR A 57 -1.64 15.94 7.59
CA TYR A 57 -0.90 15.01 8.43
C TYR A 57 -1.12 15.30 9.90
N ASN A 58 -0.80 14.34 10.76
CA ASN A 58 -0.89 14.51 12.21
C ASN A 58 0.29 15.33 12.73
N LYS A 59 0.06 16.60 13.02
CA LYS A 59 1.07 17.56 13.48
C LYS A 59 1.68 17.23 14.85
N LYS A 60 1.06 16.35 15.62
CA LYS A 60 1.57 15.87 16.90
C LYS A 60 2.70 14.88 16.76
N LEU A 61 2.84 14.25 15.59
CA LEU A 61 3.88 13.28 15.29
C LEU A 61 5.05 13.95 14.55
N LYS A 62 6.27 13.55 14.87
CA LYS A 62 7.48 14.03 14.18
C LYS A 62 7.62 13.43 12.78
N LYS A 63 7.16 12.19 12.61
CA LYS A 63 7.16 11.45 11.34
C LYS A 63 5.78 10.84 11.10
N GLN A 64 5.44 10.68 9.85
CA GLN A 64 4.17 10.10 9.42
C GLN A 64 4.38 8.69 8.88
N ASN A 65 3.47 7.78 9.19
CA ASN A 65 3.47 6.44 8.63
C ASN A 65 2.58 6.41 7.38
N THR A 66 3.21 6.36 6.22
CA THR A 66 2.52 6.35 4.93
C THR A 66 1.85 5.01 4.60
N LEU A 67 2.20 3.93 5.30
CA LEU A 67 1.54 2.63 5.11
C LEU A 67 0.07 2.68 5.52
N LEU A 68 -0.23 3.35 6.62
CA LEU A 68 -1.63 3.55 7.05
C LEU A 68 -2.40 4.38 6.03
N ASP A 69 -1.82 5.47 5.55
CA ASP A 69 -2.41 6.30 4.49
C ASP A 69 -2.61 5.53 3.18
N LEU A 70 -1.64 4.71 2.81
CA LEU A 70 -1.72 3.86 1.62
C LEU A 70 -2.91 2.90 1.71
N ILE A 71 -3.07 2.21 2.83
CA ILE A 71 -4.17 1.25 3.04
C ILE A 71 -5.51 1.98 3.03
N GLU A 72 -5.60 3.09 3.73
CA GLU A 72 -6.84 3.86 3.85
C GLU A 72 -7.32 4.45 2.52
N HIS A 73 -6.39 4.88 1.66
CA HIS A 73 -6.70 5.55 0.40
C HIS A 73 -6.59 4.66 -0.84
N SER A 74 -6.29 3.38 -0.68
CA SER A 74 -6.30 2.40 -1.78
C SER A 74 -7.66 1.73 -1.89
N ASP A 75 -8.10 1.47 -3.11
CA ASP A 75 -9.31 0.67 -3.35
C ASP A 75 -9.07 -0.81 -2.99
N TYR A 76 -7.83 -1.27 -3.17
CA TYR A 76 -7.41 -2.61 -2.77
C TYR A 76 -5.92 -2.65 -2.41
N THR A 77 -5.57 -3.42 -1.37
CA THR A 77 -4.19 -3.58 -0.91
C THR A 77 -3.79 -5.05 -0.89
N TYR A 78 -2.72 -5.38 -1.61
CA TYR A 78 -2.08 -6.69 -1.56
C TYR A 78 -0.83 -6.61 -0.71
N ILE A 79 -0.68 -7.51 0.26
CA ILE A 79 0.47 -7.57 1.15
C ILE A 79 1.20 -8.87 0.88
N LEU A 80 2.48 -8.78 0.49
CA LEU A 80 3.32 -9.94 0.26
C LEU A 80 3.91 -10.41 1.58
N ASN A 81 3.72 -11.68 1.88
CA ASN A 81 4.18 -12.32 3.11
C ASN A 81 5.25 -13.35 2.77
N ASP A 82 6.44 -13.21 3.35
CA ASP A 82 7.58 -14.06 3.10
C ASP A 82 7.51 -15.39 3.88
N GLU A 83 8.51 -16.25 3.69
CA GLU A 83 8.64 -17.55 4.32
C GLU A 83 8.69 -17.49 5.85
N ASN A 84 9.11 -16.36 6.42
CA ASN A 84 9.23 -16.13 7.86
C ASN A 84 7.96 -15.55 8.47
N ASP A 85 6.89 -15.42 7.71
CA ASP A 85 5.64 -14.75 8.10
C ASP A 85 5.84 -13.30 8.58
N SER A 86 6.82 -12.60 8.04
CA SER A 86 7.22 -11.26 8.49
C SER A 86 6.08 -10.26 8.43
N ALA A 87 5.32 -10.24 7.33
CA ALA A 87 4.18 -9.32 7.19
C ALA A 87 3.08 -9.65 8.20
N LYS A 88 2.69 -10.91 8.33
CA LYS A 88 1.66 -11.35 9.29
C LYS A 88 2.05 -11.03 10.73
N LYS A 89 3.30 -11.27 11.11
CA LYS A 89 3.82 -10.95 12.44
C LYS A 89 3.78 -9.45 12.73
N ASN A 90 4.19 -8.62 11.78
CA ASN A 90 4.19 -7.16 11.93
C ASN A 90 2.77 -6.59 12.00
N ILE A 91 1.83 -7.14 11.24
CA ILE A 91 0.41 -6.76 11.32
C ILE A 91 -0.15 -7.06 12.72
N GLN A 92 0.14 -8.23 13.27
CA GLN A 92 -0.34 -8.61 14.60
C GLN A 92 0.21 -7.72 15.73
N LYS A 93 1.42 -7.22 15.58
CA LYS A 93 2.06 -6.33 16.57
C LYS A 93 1.55 -4.89 16.52
N ASN A 94 0.91 -4.48 15.44
CA ASN A 94 0.48 -3.10 15.23
C ASN A 94 -1.05 -3.03 15.13
N ILE A 95 -1.69 -2.59 16.21
CA ILE A 95 -3.15 -2.53 16.29
C ILE A 95 -3.75 -1.56 15.27
N ASN A 96 -3.09 -0.45 14.99
CA ASN A 96 -3.57 0.53 14.02
C ASN A 96 -3.56 -0.04 12.61
N LEU A 97 -2.49 -0.75 12.26
CA LEU A 97 -2.37 -1.44 10.97
C LEU A 97 -3.41 -2.53 10.82
N LYS A 98 -3.59 -3.36 11.85
CA LYS A 98 -4.61 -4.42 11.88
C LYS A 98 -6.02 -3.85 11.68
N ASN A 99 -6.36 -2.77 12.37
CA ASN A 99 -7.66 -2.12 12.25
C ASN A 99 -7.88 -1.49 10.87
N SER A 100 -6.85 -0.84 10.31
CA SER A 100 -6.94 -0.26 8.96
C SER A 100 -7.17 -1.33 7.88
N LEU A 101 -6.50 -2.47 8.00
CA LEU A 101 -6.70 -3.59 7.08
C LEU A 101 -8.10 -4.19 7.18
N LYS A 102 -8.68 -4.27 8.38
CA LYS A 102 -10.06 -4.76 8.55
C LYS A 102 -11.11 -3.85 7.91
N LYS A 103 -10.87 -2.55 7.86
CA LYS A 103 -11.80 -1.57 7.26
C LYS A 103 -11.71 -1.54 5.74
N GLY A 104 -10.58 -1.92 5.15
CA GLY A 104 -10.32 -1.86 3.73
C GLY A 104 -10.35 -3.24 3.06
N ASN A 105 -10.35 -3.23 1.74
CA ASN A 105 -10.18 -4.44 0.94
C ASN A 105 -8.72 -4.81 0.87
N HIS A 106 -8.35 -5.99 1.34
CA HIS A 106 -6.97 -6.46 1.30
C HIS A 106 -6.88 -7.96 1.12
N ASN A 107 -5.70 -8.41 0.70
CA ASN A 107 -5.34 -9.81 0.66
C ASN A 107 -3.85 -9.97 1.00
N ILE A 108 -3.53 -10.99 1.79
CA ILE A 108 -2.15 -11.34 2.11
C ILE A 108 -1.77 -12.52 1.20
N ILE A 109 -0.68 -12.35 0.45
CA ILE A 109 -0.18 -13.34 -0.51
C ILE A 109 1.14 -13.89 0.00
N ASP A 110 1.19 -15.21 0.24
CA ASP A 110 2.42 -15.88 0.59
C ASP A 110 3.32 -16.02 -0.65
N TYR A 111 4.58 -15.67 -0.52
CA TYR A 111 5.57 -15.80 -1.58
C TYR A 111 6.96 -16.05 -1.00
N SER A 112 7.85 -16.60 -1.82
CA SER A 112 9.24 -16.82 -1.42
C SER A 112 10.17 -15.90 -2.21
N PRO A 113 10.80 -14.88 -1.55
CA PRO A 113 11.73 -13.98 -2.23
C PRO A 113 13.04 -14.66 -2.64
N SER A 114 13.35 -15.83 -2.10
CA SER A 114 14.52 -16.63 -2.48
C SER A 114 14.34 -17.42 -3.79
N LEU A 115 13.10 -17.53 -4.29
CA LEU A 115 12.81 -18.15 -5.56
C LEU A 115 13.15 -17.21 -6.72
N ASP A 116 13.26 -17.80 -7.92
CA ASP A 116 13.69 -17.05 -9.09
C ASP A 116 12.68 -15.99 -9.56
N THR A 117 13.04 -15.23 -10.59
CA THR A 117 12.21 -14.13 -11.13
C THR A 117 10.85 -14.63 -11.63
N SER A 118 10.74 -15.91 -12.08
CA SER A 118 9.49 -16.46 -12.60
C SER A 118 8.39 -16.51 -11.54
N ASP A 119 8.73 -16.82 -10.28
CA ASP A 119 7.75 -16.87 -9.19
C ASP A 119 7.22 -15.49 -8.81
N ARG A 120 8.08 -14.47 -8.87
CA ARG A 120 7.66 -13.08 -8.67
C ARG A 120 6.69 -12.65 -9.76
N VAL A 121 6.99 -12.96 -11.01
CA VAL A 121 6.11 -12.69 -12.15
C VAL A 121 4.76 -13.38 -11.96
N GLN A 122 4.75 -14.60 -11.45
CA GLN A 122 3.50 -15.34 -11.19
C GLN A 122 2.63 -14.63 -10.15
N VAL A 123 3.20 -14.09 -9.07
CA VAL A 123 2.45 -13.33 -8.06
C VAL A 123 1.76 -12.12 -8.69
N TYR A 124 2.47 -11.34 -9.50
CA TYR A 124 1.90 -10.18 -10.18
C TYR A 124 0.83 -10.57 -11.20
N ASN A 125 1.03 -11.66 -11.95
CA ASN A 125 0.04 -12.17 -12.88
C ASN A 125 -1.24 -12.59 -12.17
N ASP A 126 -1.15 -13.21 -11.00
CA ASP A 126 -2.31 -13.62 -10.21
C ASP A 126 -3.09 -12.39 -9.70
N ILE A 127 -2.38 -11.33 -9.28
CA ILE A 127 -3.01 -10.06 -8.90
C ILE A 127 -3.75 -9.46 -10.10
N LEU A 128 -3.10 -9.36 -11.25
CA LEU A 128 -3.70 -8.79 -12.46
C LEU A 128 -4.93 -9.56 -12.92
N LYS A 129 -4.92 -10.89 -12.84
CA LYS A 129 -6.10 -11.72 -13.16
C LYS A 129 -7.27 -11.44 -12.23
N LYS A 130 -7.03 -11.23 -10.94
CA LYS A 130 -8.08 -10.87 -9.98
C LYS A 130 -8.70 -9.50 -10.28
N LEU A 131 -7.91 -8.55 -10.77
CA LEU A 131 -8.40 -7.21 -11.13
C LEU A 131 -9.27 -7.21 -12.39
N GLN A 132 -9.08 -8.17 -13.29
CA GLN A 132 -9.84 -8.30 -14.54
C GLN A 132 -11.22 -8.94 -14.35
N LYS A 133 -11.49 -9.48 -13.21
CA LYS A 133 -12.81 -10.01 -12.83
C LYS A 133 -13.64 -8.91 -12.18
#